data_4080be7ca5fd3a4144b4ae67f88f2311
#
_entry.id   4080be7ca5fd3a4144b4ae67f88f2311
#
_cell.length_a   1.000
_cell.length_b   1.000
_cell.length_c   1.000
_cell.angle_alpha   90.00
_cell.angle_beta   90.00
_cell.angle_gamma   90.00
#
_symmetry.space_group_name_H-M   'P 1'
#
loop_
_entity.id
_entity.type
_entity.pdbx_description
1 polymer ?
#
loop_
_entity_poly.entity_id
_entity_poly.type
_entity_poly.pdbx_seq_one_letter_code
_entity_poly.pdbx_strand_id
1 'polypeptide(L)'
;MQKMDFNRGWSVQREGEDVVKTVCLPHDAMIYESRSKDAATAGASGYFREGKYIYRKTLQVPRDWEEKTVLLECEGVYQNAEVQVNGARAAVRPYGYTNFFVDLGSFLTFGAENEITVVADNSKAPNSRWYSGSGMYREAQLYVGPKTCILPEGVKVSVLDQEWIRVDVELTGPGAKESDDQLEVEILFEGRKIATAQGNHAEIVIPDVKLWDEEHPDLYQCRVTLKKEGAVADEAAVSFGMRIVTWSGDGFFVNGNPVLLRGACIHHDNGVLGACAFRDAEWRRVKILKKAGFNAIRSAHNPISKAMLDACDALGMYVMDETFDMWIIHKNPYDYGDEAFRQWWKQDVSAMVSKDYNHPSVVMYSIGNEISELGLAEGQEICRQMADFIRDMDKSRAITCGINLMLATMAAKGKGLYGTDKDGKEKQTGSQSMDSVPTSTVFNLMMNKMGGIMDKMASGKAADKVADAVDPFLDIPGYNYATSRYRKELEKHPERTIVGSETLPKSLYRNWQLVKKLPGLVGDFMWTGWDYLGEAGIGTVRYTDRKTKKDTEDGLIVSGGPGVIDICGKMRPEVYWDQII
;
A
#
# COMPACT_ATOMS: atom_id res chain seq x y z
N MET A 1 -24.61 4.29 -7.49
CA MET A 1 -25.05 4.43 -6.07
C MET A 1 -24.73 5.82 -5.55
N GLN A 2 -25.59 6.39 -4.69
CA GLN A 2 -25.25 7.63 -4.00
C GLN A 2 -24.14 7.35 -2.97
N LYS A 3 -23.01 8.01 -3.12
CA LYS A 3 -21.90 7.99 -2.15
C LYS A 3 -22.13 9.08 -1.11
N MET A 4 -22.09 8.71 0.17
CA MET A 4 -22.35 9.60 1.30
C MET A 4 -21.15 9.61 2.24
N ASP A 5 -20.70 10.79 2.65
CA ASP A 5 -19.68 10.96 3.70
C ASP A 5 -20.15 10.32 5.00
N PHE A 6 -19.41 9.33 5.50
CA PHE A 6 -19.72 8.64 6.73
C PHE A 6 -18.70 8.91 7.84
N ASN A 7 -17.86 9.92 7.68
CA ASN A 7 -16.71 10.21 8.54
C ASN A 7 -17.08 10.91 9.85
N ARG A 8 -18.19 11.61 9.94
CA ARG A 8 -18.55 12.44 11.10
C ARG A 8 -19.44 11.72 12.09
N GLY A 9 -19.37 12.12 13.37
CA GLY A 9 -20.29 11.66 14.41
C GLY A 9 -20.03 10.23 14.91
N TRP A 10 -18.81 9.77 14.84
CA TRP A 10 -18.36 8.57 15.51
C TRP A 10 -18.01 8.83 16.97
N SER A 11 -18.29 7.89 17.85
CA SER A 11 -17.69 7.81 19.17
C SER A 11 -16.63 6.71 19.17
N VAL A 12 -15.56 6.89 19.95
CA VAL A 12 -14.53 5.88 20.16
C VAL A 12 -14.28 5.66 21.65
N GLN A 13 -14.09 4.41 22.02
CA GLN A 13 -13.78 3.97 23.37
C GLN A 13 -12.66 2.93 23.30
N ARG A 14 -11.65 3.06 24.14
CA ARG A 14 -10.68 1.99 24.34
C ARG A 14 -11.30 0.90 25.20
N GLU A 15 -11.10 -0.37 24.84
CA GLU A 15 -11.62 -1.49 25.65
C GLU A 15 -11.07 -1.44 27.09
N GLY A 16 -11.98 -1.59 28.06
CA GLY A 16 -11.65 -1.54 29.50
C GLY A 16 -11.54 -0.11 30.07
N GLU A 17 -11.79 0.94 29.30
CA GLU A 17 -11.85 2.32 29.78
C GLU A 17 -13.29 2.86 29.71
N ASP A 18 -13.64 3.74 30.66
CA ASP A 18 -14.96 4.40 30.68
C ASP A 18 -15.04 5.63 29.77
N VAL A 19 -13.88 6.10 29.28
CA VAL A 19 -13.80 7.35 28.50
C VAL A 19 -14.26 7.10 27.07
N VAL A 20 -15.31 7.81 26.67
CA VAL A 20 -15.82 7.86 25.28
C VAL A 20 -15.52 9.23 24.70
N LYS A 21 -14.93 9.26 23.49
CA LYS A 21 -14.61 10.50 22.77
C LYS A 21 -15.41 10.56 21.47
N THR A 22 -15.89 11.73 21.10
CA THR A 22 -16.47 11.98 19.77
C THR A 22 -15.34 12.31 18.80
N VAL A 23 -15.34 11.65 17.63
CA VAL A 23 -14.28 11.77 16.62
C VAL A 23 -14.86 11.91 15.21
N CYS A 24 -14.01 12.44 14.32
CA CYS A 24 -14.20 12.36 12.88
C CYS A 24 -13.11 11.47 12.27
N LEU A 25 -13.48 10.69 11.26
CA LEU A 25 -12.52 9.92 10.47
C LEU A 25 -11.84 10.80 9.40
N PRO A 26 -10.64 10.48 8.99
CA PRO A 26 -9.71 9.50 9.54
C PRO A 26 -9.35 9.74 11.01
N HIS A 27 -9.27 8.67 11.81
CA HIS A 27 -8.91 8.76 13.21
C HIS A 27 -7.96 7.62 13.61
N ASP A 28 -6.78 7.99 14.09
CA ASP A 28 -5.82 7.09 14.70
C ASP A 28 -5.85 7.25 16.21
N ALA A 29 -6.37 6.26 16.92
CA ALA A 29 -6.47 6.31 18.36
C ALA A 29 -5.12 6.16 19.05
N MET A 30 -4.16 5.45 18.43
CA MET A 30 -2.86 5.14 19.03
C MET A 30 -1.97 6.38 19.18
N ILE A 31 -2.06 7.37 18.28
CA ILE A 31 -1.23 8.58 18.35
C ILE A 31 -1.49 9.42 19.63
N TYR A 32 -2.68 9.25 20.22
CA TYR A 32 -3.06 9.94 21.46
C TYR A 32 -2.65 9.19 22.74
N GLU A 33 -2.13 7.97 22.61
CA GLU A 33 -1.65 7.19 23.74
C GLU A 33 -0.33 7.70 24.27
N SER A 34 -0.13 7.54 25.57
CA SER A 34 1.15 7.87 26.20
C SER A 34 2.24 6.88 25.77
N ARG A 35 3.37 7.39 25.34
CA ARG A 35 4.53 6.56 25.03
C ARG A 35 5.15 5.96 26.29
N SER A 36 5.54 4.70 26.23
CA SER A 36 6.16 3.98 27.34
C SER A 36 7.26 3.05 26.88
N LYS A 37 8.33 2.93 27.65
CA LYS A 37 9.35 1.89 27.45
C LYS A 37 8.78 0.48 27.55
N ASP A 38 7.66 0.32 28.25
CA ASP A 38 6.97 -0.96 28.46
C ASP A 38 5.93 -1.27 27.36
N ALA A 39 5.84 -0.44 26.30
CA ALA A 39 5.02 -0.77 25.13
C ALA A 39 5.50 -2.08 24.51
N ALA A 40 4.56 -3.01 24.17
CA ALA A 40 4.92 -4.35 23.73
C ALA A 40 5.73 -4.36 22.43
N THR A 41 5.45 -3.41 21.50
CA THR A 41 6.20 -3.23 20.26
C THR A 41 7.43 -2.34 20.43
N ALA A 42 7.61 -1.73 21.58
CA ALA A 42 8.76 -0.89 21.93
C ALA A 42 9.10 0.15 20.83
N GLY A 43 10.38 0.24 20.43
CA GLY A 43 10.83 1.18 19.41
C GLY A 43 10.24 0.94 18.02
N ALA A 44 9.75 -0.26 17.71
CA ALA A 44 9.12 -0.54 16.42
C ALA A 44 7.84 0.29 16.22
N SER A 45 7.04 0.51 17.25
CA SER A 45 5.87 1.40 17.21
C SER A 45 6.18 2.85 17.67
N GLY A 46 7.44 3.24 17.85
CA GLY A 46 7.80 4.51 18.44
C GLY A 46 7.42 4.63 19.92
N TYR A 47 7.30 3.50 20.61
CA TYR A 47 6.90 3.38 22.02
C TYR A 47 5.45 3.75 22.32
N PHE A 48 4.59 3.89 21.33
CA PHE A 48 3.16 4.03 21.53
C PHE A 48 2.55 2.68 21.96
N ARG A 49 1.51 2.74 22.79
CA ARG A 49 0.82 1.55 23.29
C ARG A 49 -0.26 1.13 22.32
N GLU A 50 -0.26 -0.12 21.98
CA GLU A 50 -1.30 -0.79 21.23
C GLU A 50 -2.57 -0.96 22.06
N GLY A 51 -3.71 -1.20 21.41
CA GLY A 51 -4.97 -1.36 22.10
C GLY A 51 -6.09 -1.84 21.21
N LYS A 52 -7.23 -2.12 21.83
CA LYS A 52 -8.47 -2.42 21.14
C LYS A 52 -9.43 -1.24 21.30
N TYR A 53 -9.93 -0.75 20.17
CA TYR A 53 -10.75 0.44 20.08
C TYR A 53 -12.09 0.11 19.46
N ILE A 54 -13.15 0.61 20.06
CA ILE A 54 -14.54 0.35 19.66
C ILE A 54 -15.13 1.66 19.20
N TYR A 55 -15.38 1.74 17.89
CA TYR A 55 -16.05 2.88 17.26
C TYR A 55 -17.53 2.60 17.16
N ARG A 56 -18.40 3.56 17.52
CA ARG A 56 -19.84 3.45 17.38
C ARG A 56 -20.40 4.66 16.70
N LYS A 57 -21.40 4.42 15.87
CA LYS A 57 -22.16 5.48 15.19
C LYS A 57 -23.61 5.09 15.08
N THR A 58 -24.48 6.01 15.41
CA THR A 58 -25.91 5.88 15.18
C THR A 58 -26.26 6.30 13.76
N LEU A 59 -27.05 5.49 13.07
CA LEU A 59 -27.57 5.75 11.73
C LEU A 59 -29.09 5.69 11.74
N GLN A 60 -29.73 6.82 11.45
CA GLN A 60 -31.16 6.84 11.18
C GLN A 60 -31.39 6.33 9.75
N VAL A 61 -32.00 5.16 9.63
CA VAL A 61 -32.24 4.49 8.34
C VAL A 61 -33.64 4.78 7.86
N PRO A 62 -33.81 5.44 6.69
CA PRO A 62 -35.13 5.67 6.09
C PRO A 62 -35.82 4.36 5.72
N ARG A 63 -37.16 4.32 5.76
CA ARG A 63 -37.92 3.11 5.44
C ARG A 63 -37.78 2.69 3.97
N ASP A 64 -37.63 3.66 3.06
CA ASP A 64 -37.46 3.40 1.63
C ASP A 64 -36.10 2.74 1.27
N TRP A 65 -35.17 2.60 2.24
CA TRP A 65 -33.94 1.85 2.04
C TRP A 65 -34.13 0.33 2.06
N GLU A 66 -35.29 -0.17 2.49
CA GLU A 66 -35.64 -1.60 2.45
C GLU A 66 -35.53 -2.19 1.03
N GLU A 67 -35.88 -1.35 0.02
CA GLU A 67 -35.79 -1.70 -1.40
C GLU A 67 -34.46 -1.24 -2.04
N LYS A 68 -33.44 -0.92 -1.24
CA LYS A 68 -32.14 -0.45 -1.72
C LYS A 68 -31.01 -1.39 -1.32
N THR A 69 -29.90 -1.29 -2.01
CA THR A 69 -28.60 -1.82 -1.62
C THR A 69 -27.90 -0.78 -0.76
N VAL A 70 -27.40 -1.19 0.41
CA VAL A 70 -26.72 -0.30 1.36
C VAL A 70 -25.37 -0.91 1.71
N LEU A 71 -24.28 -0.28 1.26
CA LEU A 71 -22.92 -0.77 1.50
C LEU A 71 -22.15 0.24 2.35
N LEU A 72 -21.46 -0.25 3.37
CA LEU A 72 -20.46 0.51 4.11
C LEU A 72 -19.07 0.18 3.57
N GLU A 73 -18.34 1.18 3.13
CA GLU A 73 -16.90 1.09 2.87
C GLU A 73 -16.13 1.53 4.10
N CYS A 74 -15.19 0.70 4.55
CA CYS A 74 -14.09 1.08 5.44
C CYS A 74 -12.80 1.05 4.63
N GLU A 75 -12.17 2.20 4.40
CA GLU A 75 -10.96 2.24 3.56
C GLU A 75 -9.73 1.67 4.28
N GLY A 76 -9.67 1.78 5.61
CA GLY A 76 -8.60 1.19 6.42
C GLY A 76 -8.92 1.17 7.90
N VAL A 77 -8.81 -0.02 8.51
CA VAL A 77 -9.04 -0.24 9.95
C VAL A 77 -7.92 -1.11 10.49
N TYR A 78 -7.00 -0.54 11.24
CA TYR A 78 -5.88 -1.29 11.78
C TYR A 78 -6.13 -1.69 13.21
N GLN A 79 -6.17 -3.03 13.47
CA GLN A 79 -6.30 -4.19 12.60
C GLN A 79 -7.39 -5.14 13.15
N ASN A 80 -7.50 -6.35 12.58
CA ASN A 80 -8.51 -7.35 12.98
C ASN A 80 -9.90 -6.72 13.10
N ALA A 81 -10.30 -5.99 12.05
CA ALA A 81 -11.55 -5.27 12.03
C ALA A 81 -12.75 -6.23 12.17
N GLU A 82 -13.69 -5.88 13.05
CA GLU A 82 -15.03 -6.50 13.12
C GLU A 82 -16.07 -5.40 12.97
N VAL A 83 -16.96 -5.55 12.00
CA VAL A 83 -18.12 -4.66 11.82
C VAL A 83 -19.36 -5.35 12.34
N GLN A 84 -20.09 -4.64 13.20
CA GLN A 84 -21.37 -5.10 13.75
C GLN A 84 -22.47 -4.07 13.43
N VAL A 85 -23.69 -4.55 13.22
CA VAL A 85 -24.89 -3.74 13.06
C VAL A 85 -25.92 -4.24 14.06
N ASN A 86 -26.40 -3.36 14.93
CA ASN A 86 -27.35 -3.70 15.99
C ASN A 86 -26.88 -4.91 16.85
N GLY A 87 -25.56 -5.02 17.08
CA GLY A 87 -24.93 -6.10 17.83
C GLY A 87 -24.73 -7.41 17.03
N ALA A 88 -25.23 -7.52 15.80
CA ALA A 88 -24.98 -8.67 14.93
C ALA A 88 -23.69 -8.45 14.11
N ARG A 89 -22.82 -9.46 14.06
CA ARG A 89 -21.58 -9.42 13.28
C ARG A 89 -21.88 -9.44 11.79
N ALA A 90 -21.52 -8.38 11.07
CA ALA A 90 -21.72 -8.24 9.63
C ALA A 90 -20.47 -8.61 8.83
N ALA A 91 -19.27 -8.27 9.31
CA ALA A 91 -18.01 -8.58 8.62
C ALA A 91 -16.82 -8.69 9.57
N VAL A 92 -15.77 -9.37 9.10
CA VAL A 92 -14.43 -9.37 9.71
C VAL A 92 -13.37 -9.13 8.63
N ARG A 93 -12.28 -8.44 8.99
CA ARG A 93 -11.09 -8.24 8.14
C ARG A 93 -9.85 -8.21 9.02
N PRO A 94 -8.96 -9.21 8.93
CA PRO A 94 -7.75 -9.23 9.75
C PRO A 94 -6.69 -8.26 9.25
N TYR A 95 -6.52 -8.10 7.91
CA TYR A 95 -5.54 -7.20 7.33
C TYR A 95 -5.98 -5.75 7.44
N GLY A 96 -5.13 -4.92 8.04
CA GLY A 96 -5.52 -3.56 8.42
C GLY A 96 -5.32 -2.49 7.33
N TYR A 97 -4.79 -2.84 6.14
CA TYR A 97 -4.34 -1.87 5.15
C TYR A 97 -5.16 -1.84 3.86
N THR A 98 -6.08 -2.77 3.68
CA THR A 98 -6.98 -2.82 2.51
C THR A 98 -8.36 -2.28 2.84
N ASN A 99 -9.00 -1.65 1.86
CA ASN A 99 -10.40 -1.30 1.95
C ASN A 99 -11.30 -2.53 1.81
N PHE A 100 -12.50 -2.43 2.36
CA PHE A 100 -13.51 -3.47 2.25
C PHE A 100 -14.91 -2.90 2.32
N PHE A 101 -15.84 -3.59 1.66
CA PHE A 101 -17.25 -3.23 1.64
C PHE A 101 -18.06 -4.23 2.47
N VAL A 102 -19.05 -3.72 3.21
CA VAL A 102 -19.98 -4.51 4.03
C VAL A 102 -21.39 -4.23 3.57
N ASP A 103 -22.11 -5.26 3.12
CA ASP A 103 -23.54 -5.15 2.86
C ASP A 103 -24.30 -5.10 4.19
N LEU A 104 -24.91 -3.96 4.46
CA LEU A 104 -25.67 -3.71 5.67
C LEU A 104 -27.15 -4.16 5.57
N GLY A 105 -27.66 -4.41 4.35
CA GLY A 105 -29.08 -4.57 4.08
C GLY A 105 -29.80 -5.60 4.94
N SER A 106 -29.14 -6.76 5.20
CA SER A 106 -29.71 -7.83 6.02
C SER A 106 -29.65 -7.61 7.55
N PHE A 107 -28.95 -6.57 7.99
CA PHE A 107 -28.72 -6.25 9.40
C PHE A 107 -29.47 -4.99 9.86
N LEU A 108 -29.96 -4.18 8.91
CA LEU A 108 -30.61 -2.90 9.21
C LEU A 108 -32.07 -3.10 9.61
N THR A 109 -32.52 -2.30 10.58
CA THR A 109 -33.93 -2.07 10.87
C THR A 109 -34.39 -0.82 10.13
N PHE A 110 -35.18 -0.98 9.07
CA PHE A 110 -35.64 0.12 8.22
C PHE A 110 -36.72 0.96 8.89
N GLY A 111 -36.64 2.29 8.74
CA GLY A 111 -37.50 3.24 9.40
C GLY A 111 -37.17 3.50 10.87
N ALA A 112 -35.99 3.06 11.33
CA ALA A 112 -35.54 3.16 12.71
C ALA A 112 -34.08 3.58 12.83
N GLU A 113 -33.68 3.86 14.05
CA GLU A 113 -32.29 4.07 14.43
C GLU A 113 -31.56 2.74 14.50
N ASN A 114 -30.33 2.71 13.96
CA ASN A 114 -29.44 1.55 13.97
C ASN A 114 -28.10 1.94 14.54
N GLU A 115 -27.46 1.05 15.26
CA GLU A 115 -26.07 1.22 15.72
C GLU A 115 -25.10 0.46 14.81
N ILE A 116 -24.13 1.17 14.28
CA ILE A 116 -22.98 0.61 13.56
C ILE A 116 -21.80 0.62 14.51
N THR A 117 -21.22 -0.54 14.76
CA THR A 117 -20.00 -0.70 15.57
C THR A 117 -18.87 -1.21 14.69
N VAL A 118 -17.70 -0.57 14.77
CA VAL A 118 -16.46 -1.03 14.16
C VAL A 118 -15.43 -1.22 15.27
N VAL A 119 -14.97 -2.46 15.42
CA VAL A 119 -13.90 -2.80 16.36
C VAL A 119 -12.58 -2.83 15.59
N ALA A 120 -11.57 -2.15 16.10
CA ALA A 120 -10.19 -2.22 15.64
C ALA A 120 -9.35 -2.85 16.76
N ASP A 121 -8.97 -4.12 16.58
CA ASP A 121 -8.24 -4.87 17.62
C ASP A 121 -6.74 -4.98 17.29
N ASN A 122 -5.97 -4.01 17.77
CA ASN A 122 -4.51 -3.97 17.73
C ASN A 122 -3.91 -4.29 19.11
N SER A 123 -4.57 -5.11 19.93
CA SER A 123 -4.12 -5.41 21.30
C SER A 123 -3.03 -6.47 21.39
N LYS A 124 -2.92 -7.34 20.39
CA LYS A 124 -1.86 -8.35 20.32
C LYS A 124 -0.62 -7.78 19.66
N ALA A 125 0.46 -7.67 20.41
CA ALA A 125 1.73 -7.07 19.97
C ALA A 125 2.94 -7.87 20.49
N PRO A 126 4.10 -7.81 19.81
CA PRO A 126 4.39 -7.02 18.61
C PRO A 126 3.79 -7.62 17.33
N ASN A 127 3.25 -6.75 16.47
CA ASN A 127 2.61 -7.15 15.21
C ASN A 127 3.05 -6.32 13.99
N SER A 128 3.95 -5.36 14.19
CA SER A 128 4.49 -4.51 13.14
C SER A 128 5.94 -4.14 13.45
N ARG A 129 6.70 -3.77 12.41
CA ARG A 129 8.07 -3.25 12.54
C ARG A 129 8.13 -1.72 12.54
N TRP A 130 7.03 -1.05 12.15
CA TRP A 130 6.86 0.40 12.10
C TRP A 130 5.60 0.82 12.85
N TYR A 131 5.35 2.11 12.95
CA TYR A 131 4.14 2.64 13.54
C TYR A 131 2.93 2.35 12.64
N SER A 132 2.08 1.46 13.07
CA SER A 132 0.90 1.05 12.31
C SER A 132 -0.30 1.98 12.49
N GLY A 133 -0.35 2.72 13.63
CA GLY A 133 -1.58 3.31 14.13
C GLY A 133 -2.55 2.28 14.68
N SER A 134 -3.71 2.73 15.15
CA SER A 134 -4.82 1.87 15.61
C SER A 134 -6.15 2.59 15.40
N GLY A 135 -7.12 1.90 14.79
CA GLY A 135 -8.46 2.44 14.58
C GLY A 135 -8.84 2.60 13.12
N MET A 136 -9.85 3.43 12.87
CA MET A 136 -10.33 3.76 11.53
C MET A 136 -9.50 4.92 10.96
N TYR A 137 -8.29 4.62 10.51
CA TYR A 137 -7.28 5.62 10.15
C TYR A 137 -7.39 6.14 8.71
N ARG A 138 -8.35 5.62 7.94
CA ARG A 138 -8.78 6.10 6.62
C ARG A 138 -10.28 6.42 6.64
N GLU A 139 -10.80 6.93 5.54
CA GLU A 139 -12.22 7.32 5.44
C GLU A 139 -13.18 6.14 5.53
N ALA A 140 -14.43 6.44 5.91
CA ALA A 140 -15.58 5.57 5.75
C ALA A 140 -16.63 6.25 4.86
N GLN A 141 -17.25 5.47 3.96
CA GLN A 141 -18.26 5.94 3.04
C GLN A 141 -19.48 5.02 3.08
N LEU A 142 -20.66 5.59 2.94
CA LEU A 142 -21.90 4.83 2.82
C LEU A 142 -22.42 4.95 1.38
N TYR A 143 -22.69 3.82 0.75
CA TYR A 143 -23.26 3.76 -0.60
C TYR A 143 -24.69 3.27 -0.53
N VAL A 144 -25.60 4.02 -1.10
CA VAL A 144 -27.04 3.69 -1.14
C VAL A 144 -27.53 3.77 -2.58
N GLY A 145 -28.12 2.71 -3.08
CA GLY A 145 -28.57 2.64 -4.47
C GLY A 145 -29.70 1.63 -4.66
N PRO A 146 -30.22 1.50 -5.88
CA PRO A 146 -31.24 0.50 -6.20
C PRO A 146 -30.70 -0.92 -5.97
N LYS A 147 -31.61 -1.91 -5.92
CA LYS A 147 -31.22 -3.33 -5.78
C LYS A 147 -30.31 -3.78 -6.92
N THR A 148 -30.57 -3.32 -8.15
CA THR A 148 -29.65 -3.48 -9.28
C THR A 148 -28.86 -2.19 -9.44
N CYS A 149 -27.56 -2.22 -9.22
CA CYS A 149 -26.71 -1.04 -9.22
C CYS A 149 -25.31 -1.32 -9.73
N ILE A 150 -24.59 -0.26 -10.04
CA ILE A 150 -23.16 -0.28 -10.37
C ILE A 150 -22.39 -0.47 -9.05
N LEU A 151 -21.53 -1.50 -8.99
CA LEU A 151 -20.72 -1.74 -7.80
C LEU A 151 -19.74 -0.58 -7.55
N PRO A 152 -19.49 -0.20 -6.30
CA PRO A 152 -18.32 0.62 -5.97
C PRO A 152 -17.05 -0.06 -6.51
N GLU A 153 -16.14 0.72 -7.14
CA GLU A 153 -14.96 0.20 -7.86
C GLU A 153 -15.31 -0.75 -9.04
N GLY A 154 -16.58 -0.85 -9.44
CA GLY A 154 -17.04 -1.71 -10.53
C GLY A 154 -16.90 -1.08 -11.92
N VAL A 155 -16.52 0.20 -12.05
CA VAL A 155 -16.20 0.83 -13.33
C VAL A 155 -14.70 0.75 -13.55
N LYS A 156 -14.26 -0.01 -14.57
CA LYS A 156 -12.86 -0.22 -14.91
C LYS A 156 -12.57 0.33 -16.29
N VAL A 157 -11.63 1.26 -16.39
CA VAL A 157 -11.20 1.86 -17.67
C VAL A 157 -9.84 1.30 -18.03
N SER A 158 -9.79 0.51 -19.09
CA SER A 158 -8.56 -0.07 -19.66
C SER A 158 -8.12 0.72 -20.87
N VAL A 159 -6.90 1.25 -20.86
CA VAL A 159 -6.29 1.89 -22.03
C VAL A 159 -5.73 0.79 -22.93
N LEU A 160 -6.30 0.64 -24.14
CA LEU A 160 -5.93 -0.40 -25.10
C LEU A 160 -4.77 0.04 -26.00
N ASP A 161 -4.79 1.31 -26.41
CA ASP A 161 -3.69 1.99 -27.09
C ASP A 161 -3.76 3.51 -26.84
N GLN A 162 -3.05 4.32 -27.63
CA GLN A 162 -2.96 5.77 -27.41
C GLN A 162 -4.29 6.52 -27.54
N GLU A 163 -5.28 5.99 -28.24
CA GLU A 163 -6.56 6.64 -28.49
C GLU A 163 -7.76 5.79 -28.07
N TRP A 164 -7.56 4.52 -27.74
CA TRP A 164 -8.61 3.57 -27.44
C TRP A 164 -8.66 3.16 -25.99
N ILE A 165 -9.86 3.17 -25.45
CA ILE A 165 -10.16 2.60 -24.13
C ILE A 165 -11.26 1.56 -24.22
N ARG A 166 -11.28 0.66 -23.26
CA ARG A 166 -12.43 -0.18 -22.93
C ARG A 166 -12.92 0.16 -21.54
N VAL A 167 -14.22 0.33 -21.40
CA VAL A 167 -14.90 0.52 -20.11
C VAL A 167 -15.67 -0.74 -19.80
N ASP A 168 -15.25 -1.43 -18.75
CA ASP A 168 -15.93 -2.58 -18.19
C ASP A 168 -16.73 -2.13 -16.97
N VAL A 169 -18.04 -2.51 -16.90
CA VAL A 169 -18.94 -2.09 -15.82
C VAL A 169 -19.50 -3.31 -15.09
N GLU A 170 -19.24 -3.39 -13.80
CA GLU A 170 -19.67 -4.47 -12.95
C GLU A 170 -20.95 -4.08 -12.20
N LEU A 171 -22.01 -4.83 -12.43
CA LEU A 171 -23.32 -4.64 -11.82
C LEU A 171 -23.58 -5.71 -10.76
N THR A 172 -24.40 -5.38 -9.76
CA THR A 172 -24.91 -6.33 -8.78
C THR A 172 -26.43 -6.27 -8.70
N GLY A 173 -27.02 -7.32 -8.15
CA GLY A 173 -28.47 -7.40 -7.86
C GLY A 173 -29.29 -8.13 -8.92
N PRO A 174 -30.62 -8.21 -8.72
CA PRO A 174 -31.55 -8.88 -9.62
C PRO A 174 -31.58 -8.23 -11.02
N GLY A 175 -31.41 -9.03 -12.07
CA GLY A 175 -31.41 -8.54 -13.44
C GLY A 175 -30.14 -7.82 -13.89
N ALA A 176 -29.04 -7.93 -13.14
CA ALA A 176 -27.76 -7.30 -13.49
C ALA A 176 -27.24 -7.78 -14.88
N LYS A 177 -27.45 -9.06 -15.22
CA LYS A 177 -27.00 -9.64 -16.49
C LYS A 177 -27.82 -9.18 -17.69
N GLU A 178 -29.08 -8.80 -17.47
CA GLU A 178 -30.00 -8.34 -18.52
C GLU A 178 -29.96 -6.81 -18.70
N SER A 179 -29.06 -6.12 -18.00
CA SER A 179 -29.01 -4.65 -17.99
C SER A 179 -27.94 -4.06 -18.92
N ASP A 180 -27.31 -4.88 -19.76
CA ASP A 180 -26.20 -4.46 -20.63
C ASP A 180 -26.60 -3.29 -21.55
N ASP A 181 -27.67 -3.40 -22.29
CA ASP A 181 -28.17 -2.37 -23.21
C ASP A 181 -28.71 -1.11 -22.51
N GLN A 182 -28.73 -1.10 -21.16
CA GLN A 182 -29.24 -0.01 -20.36
C GLN A 182 -28.12 0.89 -19.82
N LEU A 183 -26.86 0.55 -20.10
CA LEU A 183 -25.70 1.32 -19.67
C LEU A 183 -25.29 2.33 -20.74
N GLU A 184 -25.19 3.59 -20.32
CA GLU A 184 -24.61 4.67 -21.10
C GLU A 184 -23.28 5.12 -20.45
N VAL A 185 -22.23 5.16 -21.26
CA VAL A 185 -20.90 5.59 -20.85
C VAL A 185 -20.59 6.93 -21.49
N GLU A 186 -20.20 7.91 -20.70
CA GLU A 186 -19.76 9.23 -21.16
C GLU A 186 -18.32 9.47 -20.70
N ILE A 187 -17.47 9.93 -21.62
CA ILE A 187 -16.12 10.38 -21.30
C ILE A 187 -16.10 11.91 -21.32
N LEU A 188 -15.58 12.48 -20.23
CA LEU A 188 -15.44 13.93 -20.07
C LEU A 188 -13.96 14.30 -19.92
N PHE A 189 -13.58 15.42 -20.53
CA PHE A 189 -12.31 16.08 -20.30
C PHE A 189 -12.57 17.55 -19.95
N GLU A 190 -11.98 18.05 -18.86
CA GLU A 190 -12.25 19.40 -18.31
C GLU A 190 -13.75 19.72 -18.19
N GLY A 191 -14.54 18.73 -17.77
CA GLY A 191 -15.99 18.85 -17.61
C GLY A 191 -16.81 18.85 -18.92
N ARG A 192 -16.17 18.72 -20.09
CA ARG A 192 -16.84 18.64 -21.40
C ARG A 192 -16.93 17.19 -21.84
N LYS A 193 -18.12 16.79 -22.28
CA LYS A 193 -18.31 15.46 -22.88
C LYS A 193 -17.64 15.40 -24.26
N ILE A 194 -16.76 14.44 -24.44
CA ILE A 194 -15.95 14.26 -25.66
C ILE A 194 -16.26 12.97 -26.40
N ALA A 195 -16.75 11.94 -25.70
CA ALA A 195 -17.13 10.67 -26.30
C ALA A 195 -18.27 10.01 -25.53
N THR A 196 -19.00 9.09 -26.19
CA THR A 196 -20.05 8.28 -25.57
C THR A 196 -20.09 6.88 -26.18
N ALA A 197 -20.54 5.91 -25.38
CA ALA A 197 -20.83 4.55 -25.84
C ALA A 197 -21.94 3.92 -25.00
N GLN A 198 -22.33 2.69 -25.32
CA GLN A 198 -23.34 1.92 -24.59
C GLN A 198 -22.82 0.51 -24.29
N GLY A 199 -23.38 -0.10 -23.25
CA GLY A 199 -23.06 -1.46 -22.85
C GLY A 199 -22.04 -1.55 -21.70
N ASN A 200 -21.93 -2.75 -21.14
CA ASN A 200 -21.06 -3.03 -19.98
C ASN A 200 -19.60 -3.35 -20.38
N HIS A 201 -19.32 -3.48 -21.69
CA HIS A 201 -18.00 -3.68 -22.30
C HIS A 201 -17.80 -2.68 -23.44
N ALA A 202 -17.85 -1.39 -23.16
CA ALA A 202 -17.84 -0.33 -24.15
C ALA A 202 -16.42 -0.01 -24.64
N GLU A 203 -16.15 -0.14 -25.94
CA GLU A 203 -14.92 0.35 -26.56
C GLU A 203 -15.12 1.76 -27.11
N ILE A 204 -14.22 2.66 -26.82
CA ILE A 204 -14.37 4.09 -27.09
C ILE A 204 -13.06 4.66 -27.65
N VAL A 205 -13.17 5.43 -28.73
CA VAL A 205 -12.07 6.26 -29.25
C VAL A 205 -12.12 7.63 -28.57
N ILE A 206 -11.00 8.05 -28.02
CA ILE A 206 -10.84 9.38 -27.40
C ILE A 206 -10.28 10.35 -28.45
N PRO A 207 -11.03 11.37 -28.86
CA PRO A 207 -10.52 12.35 -29.82
C PRO A 207 -9.52 13.30 -29.15
N ASP A 208 -8.52 13.74 -29.89
CA ASP A 208 -7.53 14.74 -29.45
C ASP A 208 -6.92 14.41 -28.08
N VAL A 209 -6.52 13.16 -27.91
CA VAL A 209 -6.09 12.59 -26.63
C VAL A 209 -4.98 13.39 -25.95
N LYS A 210 -5.09 13.54 -24.64
CA LYS A 210 -4.04 14.01 -23.73
C LYS A 210 -3.54 12.83 -22.94
N LEU A 211 -2.29 12.47 -23.14
CA LEU A 211 -1.66 11.35 -22.42
C LEU A 211 -1.20 11.81 -21.04
N TRP A 212 -1.45 10.95 -20.05
CA TRP A 212 -0.98 11.16 -18.69
C TRP A 212 0.47 10.71 -18.52
N ASP A 213 1.30 11.59 -17.99
CA ASP A 213 2.66 11.29 -17.52
C ASP A 213 3.03 12.16 -16.31
N GLU A 214 4.29 12.07 -15.82
CA GLU A 214 4.75 12.82 -14.65
C GLU A 214 4.79 14.34 -14.85
N GLU A 215 4.88 14.82 -16.10
CA GLU A 215 4.94 16.25 -16.46
C GLU A 215 3.57 16.77 -16.91
N HIS A 216 2.73 15.90 -17.48
CA HIS A 216 1.41 16.20 -18.02
C HIS A 216 0.37 15.28 -17.37
N PRO A 217 -0.02 15.52 -16.10
CA PRO A 217 -0.93 14.63 -15.37
C PRO A 217 -2.40 14.88 -15.74
N ASP A 218 -2.72 14.83 -17.05
CA ASP A 218 -4.05 15.06 -17.57
C ASP A 218 -5.00 13.91 -17.20
N LEU A 219 -6.15 14.25 -16.59
CA LEU A 219 -7.14 13.29 -16.12
C LEU A 219 -8.46 13.49 -16.84
N TYR A 220 -9.06 12.37 -17.21
CA TYR A 220 -10.41 12.25 -17.72
C TYR A 220 -11.37 11.78 -16.64
N GLN A 221 -12.66 11.98 -16.87
CA GLN A 221 -13.73 11.39 -16.07
C GLN A 221 -14.54 10.45 -16.95
N CYS A 222 -14.72 9.21 -16.50
CA CYS A 222 -15.69 8.27 -17.05
C CYS A 222 -16.93 8.30 -16.17
N ARG A 223 -18.08 8.67 -16.76
CA ARG A 223 -19.39 8.62 -16.12
C ARG A 223 -20.19 7.48 -16.74
N VAL A 224 -20.74 6.65 -15.88
CA VAL A 224 -21.61 5.53 -16.30
C VAL A 224 -22.98 5.74 -15.70
N THR A 225 -24.00 5.66 -16.52
CA THR A 225 -25.41 5.78 -16.16
C THR A 225 -26.15 4.50 -16.47
N LEU A 226 -26.72 3.87 -15.45
CA LEU A 226 -27.66 2.76 -15.62
C LEU A 226 -29.08 3.31 -15.77
N LYS A 227 -29.74 2.99 -16.89
CA LYS A 227 -31.13 3.39 -17.16
C LYS A 227 -32.05 2.20 -16.95
N LYS A 228 -33.25 2.45 -16.44
CA LYS A 228 -34.34 1.48 -16.36
C LYS A 228 -35.62 2.14 -16.87
N GLU A 229 -36.25 1.54 -17.85
CA GLU A 229 -37.47 2.08 -18.48
C GLU A 229 -37.30 3.55 -18.97
N GLY A 230 -36.08 3.88 -19.42
CA GLY A 230 -35.73 5.22 -19.91
C GLY A 230 -35.38 6.25 -18.82
N ALA A 231 -35.55 5.92 -17.55
CA ALA A 231 -35.16 6.78 -16.42
C ALA A 231 -33.79 6.36 -15.86
N VAL A 232 -33.06 7.34 -15.29
CA VAL A 232 -31.81 7.08 -14.59
C VAL A 232 -32.09 6.27 -13.32
N ALA A 233 -31.58 5.06 -13.25
CA ALA A 233 -31.68 4.19 -12.09
C ALA A 233 -30.47 4.32 -11.16
N ASP A 234 -29.25 4.38 -11.75
CA ASP A 234 -28.01 4.52 -10.99
C ASP A 234 -26.93 5.25 -11.81
N GLU A 235 -25.97 5.85 -11.11
CA GLU A 235 -24.82 6.52 -11.72
C GLU A 235 -23.52 6.22 -10.94
N ALA A 236 -22.42 6.14 -11.68
CA ALA A 236 -21.07 6.11 -11.14
C ALA A 236 -20.14 7.01 -11.97
N ALA A 237 -19.12 7.56 -11.33
CA ALA A 237 -18.10 8.33 -12.03
C ALA A 237 -16.73 7.99 -11.45
N VAL A 238 -15.76 7.76 -12.34
CA VAL A 238 -14.36 7.49 -11.99
C VAL A 238 -13.42 8.40 -12.77
N SER A 239 -12.31 8.77 -12.15
CA SER A 239 -11.22 9.48 -12.82
C SER A 239 -10.25 8.45 -13.42
N PHE A 240 -9.64 8.76 -14.56
CA PHE A 240 -8.60 7.93 -15.19
C PHE A 240 -7.66 8.80 -16.03
N GLY A 241 -6.50 8.25 -16.37
CA GLY A 241 -5.55 8.89 -17.30
C GLY A 241 -5.26 7.98 -18.49
N MET A 242 -5.11 8.59 -19.66
CA MET A 242 -4.68 7.88 -20.87
C MET A 242 -3.18 7.60 -20.80
N ARG A 243 -2.80 6.37 -20.49
CA ARG A 243 -1.41 5.99 -20.25
C ARG A 243 -1.15 4.54 -20.65
N ILE A 244 -0.04 4.31 -21.35
CA ILE A 244 0.48 2.97 -21.68
C ILE A 244 1.84 2.81 -21.01
N VAL A 245 2.00 1.73 -20.25
CA VAL A 245 3.28 1.33 -19.64
C VAL A 245 3.79 0.09 -20.33
N THR A 246 5.08 0.11 -20.70
CA THR A 246 5.77 -1.05 -21.26
C THR A 246 7.17 -1.18 -20.66
N TRP A 247 7.71 -2.40 -20.65
CA TRP A 247 9.05 -2.69 -20.13
C TRP A 247 9.72 -3.79 -20.96
N SER A 248 11.03 -3.72 -21.05
CA SER A 248 11.89 -4.70 -21.73
C SER A 248 13.33 -4.53 -21.25
N GLY A 249 14.24 -5.37 -21.70
CA GLY A 249 15.68 -5.17 -21.45
C GLY A 249 16.23 -3.79 -21.88
N ASP A 250 15.48 -3.07 -22.72
CA ASP A 250 15.83 -1.70 -23.18
C ASP A 250 15.34 -0.60 -22.23
N GLY A 251 14.52 -0.93 -21.22
CA GLY A 251 14.06 0.00 -20.21
C GLY A 251 12.59 -0.09 -19.83
N PHE A 252 12.15 0.95 -19.13
CA PHE A 252 10.76 1.18 -18.74
C PHE A 252 10.24 2.40 -19.47
N PHE A 253 9.05 2.28 -20.06
CA PHE A 253 8.50 3.30 -20.94
C PHE A 253 7.08 3.67 -20.51
N VAL A 254 6.79 4.96 -20.54
CA VAL A 254 5.44 5.50 -20.40
C VAL A 254 5.10 6.23 -21.70
N ASN A 255 4.02 5.84 -22.34
CA ASN A 255 3.59 6.39 -23.64
C ASN A 255 4.68 6.31 -24.73
N GLY A 256 5.51 5.25 -24.67
CA GLY A 256 6.65 5.06 -25.58
C GLY A 256 7.90 5.88 -25.23
N ASN A 257 7.85 6.77 -24.22
CA ASN A 257 9.00 7.54 -23.76
C ASN A 257 9.73 6.80 -22.63
N PRO A 258 11.07 6.74 -22.65
CA PRO A 258 11.84 6.10 -21.61
C PRO A 258 11.74 6.90 -20.29
N VAL A 259 11.50 6.20 -19.19
CA VAL A 259 11.38 6.78 -17.85
C VAL A 259 12.36 6.11 -16.91
N LEU A 260 13.11 6.91 -16.16
CA LEU A 260 13.94 6.47 -15.04
C LEU A 260 13.24 6.83 -13.74
N LEU A 261 12.97 5.82 -12.90
CA LEU A 261 12.24 6.00 -11.64
C LEU A 261 13.20 6.50 -10.55
N ARG A 262 13.05 7.79 -10.19
CA ARG A 262 13.69 8.42 -9.02
C ARG A 262 12.81 8.17 -7.83
N GLY A 263 12.97 6.99 -7.21
CA GLY A 263 12.04 6.44 -6.26
C GLY A 263 12.30 6.83 -4.80
N ALA A 264 11.22 7.00 -4.05
CA ALA A 264 11.21 7.17 -2.60
C ALA A 264 10.34 6.10 -1.95
N CYS A 265 10.90 5.27 -1.05
CA CYS A 265 10.08 4.48 -0.15
C CYS A 265 9.45 5.41 0.91
N ILE A 266 8.16 5.21 1.20
CA ILE A 266 7.42 5.96 2.21
C ILE A 266 6.53 5.02 3.02
N HIS A 267 6.45 5.22 4.33
CA HIS A 267 5.42 4.62 5.17
C HIS A 267 4.12 5.42 5.10
N HIS A 268 3.03 4.80 5.55
CA HIS A 268 1.68 5.39 5.47
C HIS A 268 1.42 6.47 6.54
N ASP A 269 2.25 6.58 7.58
CA ASP A 269 2.05 7.58 8.62
C ASP A 269 2.33 9.02 8.15
N ASN A 270 1.65 9.96 8.76
CA ASN A 270 1.74 11.39 8.55
C ASN A 270 2.35 12.12 9.77
N GLY A 271 3.36 11.52 10.41
CA GLY A 271 4.07 12.07 11.56
C GLY A 271 3.12 12.38 12.71
N VAL A 272 2.98 13.65 13.10
CA VAL A 272 2.14 14.08 14.23
C VAL A 272 0.65 13.78 14.07
N LEU A 273 0.20 13.48 12.86
CA LEU A 273 -1.16 13.06 12.58
C LEU A 273 -1.37 11.55 12.72
N GLY A 274 -0.32 10.83 13.13
CA GLY A 274 -0.35 9.36 13.18
C GLY A 274 -0.53 8.75 11.81
N ALA A 275 -1.26 7.66 11.74
CA ALA A 275 -1.58 6.95 10.48
C ALA A 275 -2.70 7.61 9.66
N CYS A 276 -3.32 8.69 10.14
CA CYS A 276 -4.47 9.32 9.48
C CYS A 276 -4.16 9.78 8.06
N ALA A 277 -4.85 9.19 7.08
CA ALA A 277 -4.72 9.52 5.66
C ALA A 277 -5.62 10.71 5.28
N PHE A 278 -5.34 11.89 5.83
CA PHE A 278 -6.03 13.11 5.46
C PHE A 278 -5.63 13.56 4.05
N ARG A 279 -6.60 13.86 3.20
CA ARG A 279 -6.38 14.29 1.82
C ARG A 279 -5.33 15.40 1.70
N ASP A 280 -5.45 16.46 2.48
CA ASP A 280 -4.51 17.60 2.41
C ASP A 280 -3.09 17.22 2.87
N ALA A 281 -2.96 16.28 3.81
CA ALA A 281 -1.66 15.79 4.26
C ALA A 281 -0.99 14.98 3.15
N GLU A 282 -1.72 14.09 2.47
CA GLU A 282 -1.20 13.29 1.37
C GLU A 282 -0.82 14.17 0.16
N TRP A 283 -1.65 15.14 -0.21
CA TRP A 283 -1.32 16.12 -1.24
C TRP A 283 -0.06 16.91 -0.92
N ARG A 284 0.10 17.31 0.34
CA ARG A 284 1.30 18.00 0.82
C ARG A 284 2.55 17.10 0.67
N ARG A 285 2.45 15.81 1.04
CA ARG A 285 3.56 14.86 0.91
C ARG A 285 4.01 14.71 -0.53
N VAL A 286 3.08 14.46 -1.46
CA VAL A 286 3.40 14.31 -2.89
C VAL A 286 4.04 15.58 -3.46
N LYS A 287 3.50 16.77 -3.14
CA LYS A 287 4.09 18.06 -3.57
C LYS A 287 5.54 18.23 -3.09
N ILE A 288 5.81 17.87 -1.84
CA ILE A 288 7.16 18.01 -1.26
C ILE A 288 8.11 16.99 -1.88
N LEU A 289 7.68 15.72 -2.03
CA LEU A 289 8.48 14.68 -2.69
C LEU A 289 8.81 15.08 -4.14
N LYS A 290 7.85 15.56 -4.91
CA LYS A 290 8.07 16.03 -6.28
C LYS A 290 9.05 17.21 -6.30
N LYS A 291 8.90 18.18 -5.39
CA LYS A 291 9.84 19.30 -5.23
C LYS A 291 11.25 18.83 -4.85
N ALA A 292 11.37 17.73 -4.13
CA ALA A 292 12.65 17.12 -3.77
C ALA A 292 13.34 16.42 -4.95
N GLY A 293 12.65 16.21 -6.09
CA GLY A 293 13.19 15.60 -7.30
C GLY A 293 12.73 14.15 -7.52
N PHE A 294 11.95 13.57 -6.60
CA PHE A 294 11.36 12.26 -6.79
C PHE A 294 10.24 12.31 -7.85
N ASN A 295 10.15 11.28 -8.69
CA ASN A 295 9.05 11.09 -9.62
C ASN A 295 8.28 9.78 -9.35
N ALA A 296 8.74 8.99 -8.38
CA ALA A 296 8.10 7.74 -8.01
C ALA A 296 8.09 7.53 -6.50
N ILE A 297 7.05 6.87 -5.98
CA ILE A 297 6.98 6.39 -4.60
C ILE A 297 6.74 4.88 -4.57
N ARG A 298 7.27 4.23 -3.54
CA ARG A 298 6.93 2.86 -3.15
C ARG A 298 6.22 2.91 -1.80
N SER A 299 5.02 2.36 -1.74
CA SER A 299 4.28 2.27 -0.50
C SER A 299 4.85 1.15 0.37
N ALA A 300 5.64 1.52 1.36
CA ALA A 300 6.29 0.54 2.24
C ALA A 300 5.43 0.29 3.49
N HIS A 301 5.04 -0.92 3.82
CA HIS A 301 5.02 -2.14 3.01
C HIS A 301 3.56 -2.64 3.01
N ASN A 302 2.67 -1.86 2.45
CA ASN A 302 1.21 -2.09 2.47
C ASN A 302 0.50 -1.21 1.43
N PRO A 303 -0.74 -1.56 1.03
CA PRO A 303 -1.50 -0.76 0.07
C PRO A 303 -1.71 0.68 0.52
N ILE A 304 -1.48 1.59 -0.42
CA ILE A 304 -1.55 3.05 -0.20
C ILE A 304 -3.00 3.55 -0.10
N SER A 305 -3.23 4.71 0.51
CA SER A 305 -4.56 5.31 0.62
C SER A 305 -5.08 5.87 -0.71
N LYS A 306 -6.41 5.91 -0.90
CA LYS A 306 -7.05 6.58 -2.04
C LYS A 306 -6.66 8.06 -2.11
N ALA A 307 -6.56 8.74 -0.97
CA ALA A 307 -6.15 10.14 -0.91
C ALA A 307 -4.74 10.37 -1.45
N MET A 308 -3.79 9.43 -1.20
CA MET A 308 -2.44 9.50 -1.76
C MET A 308 -2.46 9.22 -3.26
N LEU A 309 -3.24 8.24 -3.73
CA LEU A 309 -3.37 7.94 -5.16
C LEU A 309 -3.96 9.11 -5.93
N ASP A 310 -5.03 9.74 -5.42
CA ASP A 310 -5.60 10.96 -6.01
C ASP A 310 -4.56 12.08 -6.14
N ALA A 311 -3.72 12.24 -5.12
CA ALA A 311 -2.64 13.22 -5.15
C ALA A 311 -1.55 12.86 -6.18
N CYS A 312 -1.18 11.58 -6.29
CA CYS A 312 -0.21 11.09 -7.25
C CYS A 312 -0.72 11.26 -8.70
N ASP A 313 -2.00 10.93 -8.94
CA ASP A 313 -2.64 11.12 -10.24
C ASP A 313 -2.63 12.57 -10.69
N ALA A 314 -3.05 13.47 -9.80
CA ALA A 314 -3.20 14.88 -10.13
C ALA A 314 -1.89 15.66 -10.19
N LEU A 315 -0.84 15.16 -9.55
CA LEU A 315 0.47 15.83 -9.49
C LEU A 315 1.53 15.15 -10.36
N GLY A 316 1.23 14.01 -10.99
CA GLY A 316 2.16 13.28 -11.84
C GLY A 316 3.26 12.59 -11.02
N MET A 317 2.93 11.65 -10.15
CA MET A 317 3.87 10.85 -9.36
C MET A 317 3.61 9.37 -9.62
N TYR A 318 4.60 8.63 -10.10
CA TYR A 318 4.46 7.18 -10.29
C TYR A 318 4.37 6.46 -8.95
N VAL A 319 3.63 5.35 -8.91
CA VAL A 319 3.42 4.55 -7.70
C VAL A 319 3.76 3.08 -7.96
N MET A 320 4.58 2.53 -7.10
CA MET A 320 4.73 1.10 -6.85
C MET A 320 3.91 0.79 -5.60
N ASP A 321 2.66 0.30 -5.77
CA ASP A 321 1.82 -0.08 -4.63
C ASP A 321 2.16 -1.48 -4.16
N GLU A 322 2.38 -1.65 -2.86
CA GLU A 322 2.88 -2.89 -2.28
C GLU A 322 1.82 -3.58 -1.41
N THR A 323 1.73 -4.92 -1.50
CA THR A 323 0.71 -5.69 -0.79
C THR A 323 1.07 -5.98 0.65
N PHE A 324 2.21 -6.69 0.90
CA PHE A 324 2.52 -7.33 2.18
C PHE A 324 3.98 -7.21 2.57
N ASP A 325 4.23 -7.07 3.87
CA ASP A 325 5.59 -7.21 4.45
C ASP A 325 5.92 -8.67 4.80
N MET A 326 4.96 -9.52 4.94
CA MET A 326 5.09 -10.94 5.29
C MET A 326 4.06 -11.80 4.54
N TRP A 327 4.37 -13.09 4.34
CA TRP A 327 3.41 -14.06 3.83
C TRP A 327 3.11 -15.13 4.87
N ILE A 328 3.78 -16.30 4.79
CA ILE A 328 3.53 -17.44 5.68
C ILE A 328 4.52 -17.49 6.85
N ILE A 329 5.68 -16.85 6.74
CA ILE A 329 6.65 -16.77 7.83
C ILE A 329 6.49 -15.44 8.55
N HIS A 330 6.08 -15.47 9.82
CA HIS A 330 5.95 -14.31 10.66
C HIS A 330 7.30 -13.57 10.83
N LYS A 331 7.27 -12.25 10.70
CA LYS A 331 8.37 -11.36 11.09
C LYS A 331 8.21 -10.86 12.53
N ASN A 332 6.98 -10.83 13.02
CA ASN A 332 6.61 -10.57 14.41
C ASN A 332 5.60 -11.61 14.87
N PRO A 333 5.53 -11.92 16.19
CA PRO A 333 4.66 -13.01 16.71
C PRO A 333 3.18 -12.87 16.38
N TYR A 334 2.67 -11.66 16.18
CA TYR A 334 1.25 -11.38 15.99
C TYR A 334 0.97 -10.57 14.72
N ASP A 335 1.88 -10.62 13.74
CA ASP A 335 1.64 -9.98 12.44
C ASP A 335 0.64 -10.77 11.57
N TYR A 336 0.34 -10.24 10.37
CA TYR A 336 -0.64 -10.82 9.44
C TYR A 336 -0.09 -12.06 8.71
N GLY A 337 0.74 -12.88 9.31
CA GLY A 337 1.33 -14.05 8.64
C GLY A 337 0.47 -15.31 8.66
N ASP A 338 0.99 -16.37 8.00
CA ASP A 338 0.53 -17.75 8.01
C ASP A 338 -0.98 -17.95 7.77
N GLU A 339 -1.76 -18.38 8.78
CA GLU A 339 -3.18 -18.73 8.60
C GLU A 339 -4.01 -17.55 8.04
N ALA A 340 -3.81 -16.35 8.57
CA ALA A 340 -4.53 -15.16 8.10
C ALA A 340 -4.16 -14.87 6.64
N PHE A 341 -2.88 -14.87 6.29
CA PHE A 341 -2.42 -14.70 4.92
C PHE A 341 -3.03 -15.77 4.00
N ARG A 342 -2.91 -17.06 4.32
CA ARG A 342 -3.42 -18.17 3.48
C ARG A 342 -4.92 -18.03 3.20
N GLN A 343 -5.70 -17.57 4.19
CA GLN A 343 -7.14 -17.41 4.07
C GLN A 343 -7.54 -16.16 3.28
N TRP A 344 -6.81 -15.04 3.43
CA TRP A 344 -7.30 -13.72 3.04
C TRP A 344 -6.52 -13.04 1.91
N TRP A 345 -5.32 -13.49 1.55
CA TRP A 345 -4.48 -12.77 0.60
C TRP A 345 -5.14 -12.45 -0.75
N LYS A 346 -6.02 -13.34 -1.25
CA LYS A 346 -6.73 -13.10 -2.51
C LYS A 346 -7.69 -11.91 -2.40
N GLN A 347 -8.43 -11.83 -1.29
CA GLN A 347 -9.33 -10.70 -1.05
C GLN A 347 -8.54 -9.39 -0.88
N ASP A 348 -7.42 -9.45 -0.16
CA ASP A 348 -6.60 -8.27 0.09
C ASP A 348 -5.92 -7.77 -1.19
N VAL A 349 -5.38 -8.67 -2.00
CA VAL A 349 -4.84 -8.35 -3.34
C VAL A 349 -5.95 -7.82 -4.26
N SER A 350 -7.13 -8.46 -4.27
CA SER A 350 -8.26 -7.98 -5.07
C SER A 350 -8.68 -6.57 -4.67
N ALA A 351 -8.73 -6.27 -3.37
CA ALA A 351 -9.07 -4.95 -2.88
C ALA A 351 -8.05 -3.89 -3.33
N MET A 352 -6.75 -4.19 -3.23
CA MET A 352 -5.70 -3.29 -3.72
C MET A 352 -5.84 -3.04 -5.24
N VAL A 353 -5.89 -4.11 -6.04
CA VAL A 353 -5.94 -3.98 -7.51
C VAL A 353 -7.22 -3.28 -7.97
N SER A 354 -8.38 -3.56 -7.34
CA SER A 354 -9.64 -2.90 -7.70
C SER A 354 -9.62 -1.40 -7.36
N LYS A 355 -9.09 -1.05 -6.19
CA LYS A 355 -8.87 0.33 -5.78
C LYS A 355 -7.96 1.08 -6.76
N ASP A 356 -6.89 0.44 -7.21
CA ASP A 356 -5.83 1.05 -8.02
C ASP A 356 -6.15 1.12 -9.52
N TYR A 357 -7.13 0.34 -9.97
CA TYR A 357 -7.33 0.02 -11.39
C TYR A 357 -7.38 1.26 -12.30
N ASN A 358 -8.10 2.29 -11.88
CA ASN A 358 -8.27 3.51 -12.68
C ASN A 358 -7.20 4.59 -12.41
N HIS A 359 -6.30 4.37 -11.43
CA HIS A 359 -5.26 5.33 -11.09
C HIS A 359 -4.08 5.24 -12.07
N PRO A 360 -3.85 6.25 -12.94
CA PRO A 360 -2.75 6.21 -13.91
C PRO A 360 -1.39 6.29 -13.24
N SER A 361 -1.30 6.81 -12.03
CA SER A 361 -0.06 6.88 -11.25
C SER A 361 0.49 5.52 -10.89
N VAL A 362 -0.36 4.51 -10.63
CA VAL A 362 0.10 3.15 -10.31
C VAL A 362 0.67 2.49 -11.55
N VAL A 363 1.96 2.18 -11.53
CA VAL A 363 2.70 1.58 -12.65
C VAL A 363 3.26 0.20 -12.35
N MET A 364 3.35 -0.15 -11.06
CA MET A 364 3.81 -1.46 -10.58
C MET A 364 2.99 -1.92 -9.37
N TYR A 365 2.76 -3.23 -9.29
CA TYR A 365 2.29 -3.91 -8.09
C TYR A 365 3.43 -4.71 -7.47
N SER A 366 3.80 -4.40 -6.23
CA SER A 366 4.77 -5.18 -5.47
C SER A 366 4.04 -6.21 -4.61
N ILE A 367 4.36 -7.48 -4.79
CA ILE A 367 3.67 -8.58 -4.11
C ILE A 367 4.26 -8.94 -2.75
N GLY A 368 5.34 -8.28 -2.33
CA GLY A 368 5.90 -8.50 -1.01
C GLY A 368 7.23 -7.81 -0.78
N ASN A 369 7.56 -7.62 0.49
CA ASN A 369 8.81 -7.04 0.95
C ASN A 369 9.64 -8.05 1.74
N GLU A 370 10.89 -8.25 1.32
CA GLU A 370 11.89 -9.06 2.05
C GLU A 370 11.36 -10.42 2.51
N ILE A 371 10.62 -11.08 1.64
CA ILE A 371 10.01 -12.39 1.89
C ILE A 371 11.08 -13.46 1.94
N SER A 372 11.37 -13.99 3.12
CA SER A 372 12.42 -14.99 3.32
C SER A 372 12.09 -16.32 2.64
N GLU A 373 10.82 -16.69 2.58
CA GLU A 373 10.31 -17.92 1.99
C GLU A 373 10.47 -18.00 0.46
N LEU A 374 10.85 -16.91 -0.22
CA LEU A 374 11.28 -16.98 -1.62
C LEU A 374 12.49 -17.90 -1.84
N GLY A 375 13.24 -18.19 -0.77
CA GLY A 375 14.27 -19.23 -0.77
C GLY A 375 13.74 -20.67 -0.70
N LEU A 376 12.44 -20.87 -0.51
CA LEU A 376 11.77 -22.15 -0.30
C LEU A 376 10.76 -22.42 -1.44
N ALA A 377 10.54 -23.70 -1.77
CA ALA A 377 9.62 -24.07 -2.86
C ALA A 377 8.19 -23.54 -2.64
N GLU A 378 7.69 -23.54 -1.40
CA GLU A 378 6.37 -23.03 -1.07
C GLU A 378 6.25 -21.52 -1.33
N GLY A 379 7.26 -20.74 -0.92
CA GLY A 379 7.25 -19.29 -1.16
C GLY A 379 7.38 -18.94 -2.64
N GLN A 380 8.15 -19.73 -3.41
CA GLN A 380 8.24 -19.58 -4.87
C GLN A 380 6.88 -19.83 -5.55
N GLU A 381 6.16 -20.85 -5.09
CA GLU A 381 4.82 -21.15 -5.60
C GLU A 381 3.79 -20.05 -5.24
N ILE A 382 3.86 -19.50 -4.02
CA ILE A 382 3.04 -18.35 -3.62
C ILE A 382 3.34 -17.14 -4.50
N CYS A 383 4.63 -16.87 -4.76
CA CYS A 383 5.06 -15.79 -5.67
C CYS A 383 4.41 -15.92 -7.04
N ARG A 384 4.48 -17.12 -7.64
CA ARG A 384 3.86 -17.42 -8.92
C ARG A 384 2.35 -17.21 -8.88
N GLN A 385 1.68 -17.77 -7.86
CA GLN A 385 0.21 -17.67 -7.73
C GLN A 385 -0.26 -16.22 -7.57
N MET A 386 0.44 -15.41 -6.79
CA MET A 386 0.09 -14.00 -6.60
C MET A 386 0.30 -13.20 -7.90
N ALA A 387 1.42 -13.43 -8.58
CA ALA A 387 1.70 -12.77 -9.85
C ALA A 387 0.66 -13.13 -10.91
N ASP A 388 0.33 -14.42 -11.06
CA ASP A 388 -0.69 -14.88 -12.00
C ASP A 388 -2.06 -14.30 -11.66
N PHE A 389 -2.44 -14.29 -10.36
CA PHE A 389 -3.71 -13.75 -9.88
C PHE A 389 -3.87 -12.25 -10.19
N ILE A 390 -2.80 -11.46 -10.00
CA ILE A 390 -2.83 -10.02 -10.34
C ILE A 390 -2.93 -9.84 -11.86
N ARG A 391 -2.19 -10.61 -12.67
CA ARG A 391 -2.26 -10.54 -14.16
C ARG A 391 -3.64 -10.89 -14.70
N ASP A 392 -4.37 -11.78 -14.03
CA ASP A 392 -5.75 -12.09 -14.40
C ASP A 392 -6.69 -10.90 -14.16
N MET A 393 -6.40 -10.07 -13.17
CA MET A 393 -7.18 -8.87 -12.85
C MET A 393 -6.75 -7.64 -13.65
N ASP A 394 -5.44 -7.45 -13.82
CA ASP A 394 -4.86 -6.27 -14.47
C ASP A 394 -3.55 -6.63 -15.20
N LYS A 395 -3.53 -6.44 -16.51
CA LYS A 395 -2.38 -6.69 -17.40
C LYS A 395 -1.60 -5.42 -17.74
N SER A 396 -2.04 -4.27 -17.26
CA SER A 396 -1.50 -2.97 -17.68
C SER A 396 -0.35 -2.47 -16.79
N ARG A 397 -0.03 -3.20 -15.72
CA ARG A 397 0.99 -2.82 -14.74
C ARG A 397 1.98 -3.95 -14.52
N ALA A 398 3.24 -3.59 -14.30
CA ALA A 398 4.29 -4.56 -14.01
C ALA A 398 4.15 -5.14 -12.61
N ILE A 399 4.49 -6.42 -12.46
CA ILE A 399 4.55 -7.09 -11.17
C ILE A 399 5.99 -7.17 -10.69
N THR A 400 6.21 -6.76 -9.45
CA THR A 400 7.51 -6.76 -8.78
C THR A 400 7.41 -7.37 -7.38
N CYS A 401 8.55 -7.56 -6.73
CA CYS A 401 8.68 -7.93 -5.33
C CYS A 401 9.97 -7.33 -4.78
N GLY A 402 9.95 -6.77 -3.57
CA GLY A 402 11.15 -6.27 -2.88
C GLY A 402 11.99 -7.41 -2.32
N ILE A 403 12.86 -8.00 -3.14
CA ILE A 403 13.61 -9.22 -2.81
C ILE A 403 14.89 -8.89 -2.03
N ASN A 404 14.98 -9.35 -0.79
CA ASN A 404 16.25 -9.42 -0.06
C ASN A 404 16.89 -10.81 -0.28
N LEU A 405 17.80 -10.87 -1.24
CA LEU A 405 18.45 -12.14 -1.62
C LEU A 405 19.28 -12.78 -0.51
N MET A 406 19.75 -11.99 0.46
CA MET A 406 20.44 -12.55 1.64
C MET A 406 19.45 -13.33 2.50
N LEU A 407 18.30 -12.73 2.84
CA LEU A 407 17.28 -13.38 3.68
C LEU A 407 16.76 -14.67 3.02
N ALA A 408 16.39 -14.59 1.73
CA ALA A 408 15.93 -15.74 0.97
C ALA A 408 17.00 -16.84 0.85
N THR A 409 18.27 -16.48 0.62
CA THR A 409 19.39 -17.44 0.60
C THR A 409 19.62 -18.09 1.95
N MET A 410 19.46 -17.36 3.06
CA MET A 410 19.58 -17.92 4.40
C MET A 410 18.44 -18.91 4.68
N ALA A 411 17.23 -18.59 4.29
CA ALA A 411 16.07 -19.50 4.40
C ALA A 411 16.30 -20.78 3.58
N ALA A 412 16.76 -20.67 2.34
CA ALA A 412 17.11 -21.82 1.48
C ALA A 412 18.16 -22.75 2.11
N LYS A 413 19.02 -22.24 2.97
CA LYS A 413 20.03 -23.02 3.71
C LYS A 413 19.55 -23.52 5.08
N GLY A 414 18.27 -23.36 5.42
CA GLY A 414 17.72 -23.70 6.74
C GLY A 414 18.21 -22.81 7.88
N LYS A 415 18.76 -21.63 7.56
CA LYS A 415 19.31 -20.63 8.50
C LYS A 415 18.49 -19.34 8.49
N GLY A 416 17.21 -19.40 8.11
CA GLY A 416 16.31 -18.25 8.09
C GLY A 416 16.30 -17.51 9.43
N LEU A 417 16.18 -16.18 9.39
CA LEU A 417 16.14 -15.33 10.59
C LEU A 417 14.75 -15.33 11.24
N TYR A 418 13.71 -15.61 10.46
CA TYR A 418 12.31 -15.62 10.88
C TYR A 418 11.76 -17.05 10.94
N GLY A 419 10.60 -17.23 11.55
CA GLY A 419 9.93 -18.52 11.68
C GLY A 419 10.36 -19.34 12.88
N THR A 420 10.04 -20.65 12.89
CA THR A 420 10.34 -21.59 13.98
C THR A 420 11.72 -22.25 13.80
N ASP A 421 12.35 -22.66 14.89
CA ASP A 421 13.56 -23.48 14.88
C ASP A 421 13.25 -24.96 14.58
N LYS A 422 14.30 -25.81 14.56
CA LYS A 422 14.17 -27.26 14.30
C LYS A 422 13.32 -28.00 15.36
N ASP A 423 13.13 -27.40 16.51
CA ASP A 423 12.39 -27.95 17.64
C ASP A 423 10.96 -27.40 17.70
N GLY A 424 10.50 -26.67 16.66
CA GLY A 424 9.17 -26.07 16.57
C GLY A 424 8.95 -24.87 17.50
N LYS A 425 10.01 -24.32 18.10
CA LYS A 425 9.95 -23.09 18.84
C LYS A 425 10.14 -21.92 17.88
N GLU A 426 9.30 -20.89 18.03
CA GLU A 426 9.56 -19.63 17.32
C GLU A 426 11.01 -19.24 17.50
N LYS A 427 11.70 -19.00 16.38
CA LYS A 427 13.03 -18.43 16.43
C LYS A 427 12.86 -17.08 17.07
N GLN A 428 13.12 -17.01 18.39
CA GLN A 428 13.24 -15.74 19.08
C GLN A 428 14.44 -15.01 18.46
N THR A 429 14.15 -14.25 17.43
CA THR A 429 15.12 -13.34 16.86
C THR A 429 15.35 -12.25 17.90
N GLY A 430 16.21 -12.58 18.88
CA GLY A 430 16.97 -11.63 19.65
C GLY A 430 16.23 -10.70 20.60
N SER A 431 15.20 -11.13 21.34
CA SER A 431 14.54 -10.17 22.23
C SER A 431 14.69 -10.41 23.74
N GLN A 432 15.33 -11.47 24.20
CA GLN A 432 15.43 -11.67 25.66
C GLN A 432 16.83 -11.52 26.26
N SER A 433 17.86 -11.17 25.49
CA SER A 433 19.21 -10.95 26.06
C SER A 433 19.84 -9.57 25.80
N MET A 434 19.15 -8.67 25.09
CA MET A 434 19.51 -7.26 25.00
C MET A 434 18.28 -6.46 25.36
N ASP A 435 18.23 -5.98 26.58
CA ASP A 435 17.14 -5.16 27.12
C ASP A 435 16.62 -4.16 26.08
N SER A 436 15.35 -4.33 25.66
CA SER A 436 14.50 -3.36 24.97
C SER A 436 14.80 -2.96 23.51
N VAL A 437 15.59 -3.67 22.72
CA VAL A 437 15.82 -3.30 21.30
C VAL A 437 15.08 -4.27 20.38
N PRO A 438 14.12 -3.79 19.53
CA PRO A 438 13.42 -4.63 18.57
C PRO A 438 14.37 -5.34 17.61
N THR A 439 14.00 -6.53 17.16
CA THR A 439 14.79 -7.37 16.25
C THR A 439 15.18 -6.66 14.96
N SER A 440 14.26 -5.85 14.41
CA SER A 440 14.52 -5.00 13.24
C SER A 440 15.63 -3.99 13.50
N THR A 441 15.66 -3.36 14.68
CA THR A 441 16.72 -2.39 15.05
C THR A 441 18.08 -3.08 15.18
N VAL A 442 18.16 -4.27 15.80
CA VAL A 442 19.40 -5.07 15.88
C VAL A 442 19.86 -5.50 14.50
N PHE A 443 18.93 -5.99 13.67
CA PHE A 443 19.20 -6.38 12.29
C PHE A 443 19.73 -5.19 11.47
N ASN A 444 19.10 -4.04 11.56
CA ASN A 444 19.51 -2.83 10.83
C ASN A 444 20.83 -2.24 11.35
N LEU A 445 21.11 -2.33 12.65
CA LEU A 445 22.43 -1.97 13.19
C LEU A 445 23.53 -2.94 12.69
N MET A 446 23.23 -4.23 12.59
CA MET A 446 24.11 -5.20 11.93
C MET A 446 24.26 -4.89 10.45
N MET A 447 23.18 -4.50 9.76
CA MET A 447 23.14 -4.11 8.36
C MET A 447 24.03 -2.90 8.07
N ASN A 448 23.98 -1.88 8.91
CA ASN A 448 24.85 -0.71 8.79
C ASN A 448 26.34 -1.06 8.94
N LYS A 449 26.68 -2.06 9.77
CA LYS A 449 28.05 -2.53 9.95
C LYS A 449 28.49 -3.54 8.87
N MET A 450 27.55 -4.33 8.33
CA MET A 450 27.82 -5.44 7.41
C MET A 450 27.37 -5.17 5.97
N GLY A 451 26.89 -3.97 5.64
CA GLY A 451 26.27 -3.65 4.35
C GLY A 451 27.09 -4.05 3.12
N GLY A 452 28.42 -3.95 3.19
CA GLY A 452 29.31 -4.41 2.11
C GLY A 452 29.39 -5.95 1.97
N ILE A 453 29.14 -6.69 3.05
CA ILE A 453 29.10 -8.17 3.04
C ILE A 453 27.78 -8.63 2.44
N MET A 454 26.69 -7.95 2.76
CA MET A 454 25.35 -8.27 2.25
C MET A 454 25.24 -8.03 0.75
N ASP A 455 25.73 -6.89 0.28
CA ASP A 455 25.80 -6.57 -1.13
C ASP A 455 26.59 -7.66 -1.90
N LYS A 456 27.71 -8.15 -1.33
CA LYS A 456 28.47 -9.29 -1.89
C LYS A 456 27.69 -10.60 -1.82
N MET A 457 26.95 -10.87 -0.74
CA MET A 457 26.12 -12.07 -0.62
C MET A 457 24.99 -12.08 -1.66
N ALA A 458 24.37 -10.93 -1.95
CA ALA A 458 23.33 -10.76 -2.96
C ALA A 458 23.83 -11.07 -4.40
N SER A 459 25.15 -11.04 -4.63
CA SER A 459 25.79 -11.37 -5.92
C SER A 459 26.40 -12.77 -5.98
N GLY A 460 26.26 -13.57 -4.93
CA GLY A 460 26.86 -14.90 -4.83
C GLY A 460 26.05 -15.98 -5.56
N LYS A 461 26.67 -17.13 -5.88
CA LYS A 461 26.02 -18.28 -6.54
C LYS A 461 24.77 -18.81 -5.83
N ALA A 462 24.68 -18.66 -4.51
CA ALA A 462 23.50 -19.08 -3.77
C ALA A 462 22.32 -18.12 -3.97
N ALA A 463 22.62 -16.83 -4.09
CA ALA A 463 21.63 -15.82 -4.46
C ALA A 463 21.16 -15.98 -5.91
N ASP A 464 22.07 -16.37 -6.83
CA ASP A 464 21.69 -16.67 -8.22
C ASP A 464 20.62 -17.77 -8.30
N LYS A 465 20.75 -18.82 -7.48
CA LYS A 465 19.76 -19.91 -7.44
C LYS A 465 18.37 -19.46 -6.99
N VAL A 466 18.32 -18.54 -6.04
CA VAL A 466 17.04 -17.97 -5.58
C VAL A 466 16.44 -17.07 -6.65
N ALA A 467 17.24 -16.18 -7.21
CA ALA A 467 16.79 -15.25 -8.25
C ALA A 467 16.33 -16.02 -9.51
N ASP A 468 17.10 -16.99 -9.98
CA ASP A 468 16.74 -17.81 -11.14
C ASP A 468 15.41 -18.59 -10.93
N ALA A 469 15.03 -18.86 -9.68
CA ALA A 469 13.78 -19.55 -9.34
C ALA A 469 12.58 -18.60 -9.19
N VAL A 470 12.80 -17.34 -8.87
CA VAL A 470 11.74 -16.37 -8.53
C VAL A 470 11.51 -15.36 -9.65
N ASP A 471 12.59 -14.80 -10.20
CA ASP A 471 12.52 -13.71 -11.19
C ASP A 471 11.65 -14.03 -12.42
N PRO A 472 11.58 -15.28 -12.93
CA PRO A 472 10.71 -15.61 -14.07
C PRO A 472 9.21 -15.42 -13.80
N PHE A 473 8.77 -15.27 -12.56
CA PHE A 473 7.38 -15.01 -12.21
C PHE A 473 7.06 -13.51 -12.17
N LEU A 474 8.09 -12.65 -12.13
CA LEU A 474 7.99 -11.21 -12.00
C LEU A 474 8.27 -10.53 -13.35
N ASP A 475 7.59 -9.41 -13.60
CA ASP A 475 7.82 -8.61 -14.80
C ASP A 475 9.07 -7.72 -14.63
N ILE A 476 9.24 -7.15 -13.44
CA ILE A 476 10.38 -6.31 -13.06
C ILE A 476 10.87 -6.75 -11.67
N PRO A 477 11.75 -7.74 -11.55
CA PRO A 477 12.34 -8.12 -10.26
C PRO A 477 12.93 -6.93 -9.52
N GLY A 478 12.48 -6.73 -8.27
CA GLY A 478 12.97 -5.68 -7.38
C GLY A 478 13.99 -6.24 -6.40
N TYR A 479 15.13 -5.57 -6.24
CA TYR A 479 16.16 -6.00 -5.31
C TYR A 479 16.40 -4.98 -4.21
N ASN A 480 16.28 -5.44 -2.95
CA ASN A 480 16.63 -4.64 -1.77
C ASN A 480 18.12 -4.77 -1.47
N TYR A 481 18.83 -3.64 -1.38
CA TYR A 481 20.23 -3.52 -0.96
C TYR A 481 21.25 -4.39 -1.75
N ALA A 482 21.06 -4.54 -3.07
CA ALA A 482 21.84 -5.45 -3.91
C ALA A 482 22.57 -4.73 -5.07
N THR A 483 23.16 -3.56 -4.82
CA THR A 483 23.86 -2.75 -5.83
C THR A 483 24.87 -3.54 -6.67
N SER A 484 25.65 -4.43 -6.06
CA SER A 484 26.67 -5.22 -6.77
C SER A 484 26.09 -6.27 -7.72
N ARG A 485 24.78 -6.57 -7.59
CA ARG A 485 24.08 -7.52 -8.44
C ARG A 485 23.63 -6.91 -9.77
N TYR A 486 23.21 -5.65 -9.82
CA TYR A 486 22.53 -5.05 -10.96
C TYR A 486 23.24 -5.30 -12.29
N ARG A 487 24.54 -4.98 -12.38
CA ARG A 487 25.33 -5.23 -13.59
C ARG A 487 25.42 -6.71 -13.95
N LYS A 488 25.72 -7.55 -12.95
CA LYS A 488 25.87 -9.00 -13.13
C LYS A 488 24.56 -9.62 -13.63
N GLU A 489 23.43 -9.16 -13.10
CA GLU A 489 22.11 -9.66 -13.47
C GLU A 489 21.80 -9.35 -14.95
N LEU A 490 21.98 -8.11 -15.36
CA LEU A 490 21.71 -7.69 -16.72
C LEU A 490 22.75 -8.18 -17.75
N GLU A 491 23.99 -8.47 -17.34
CA GLU A 491 24.96 -9.15 -18.20
C GLU A 491 24.58 -10.63 -18.43
N LYS A 492 24.02 -11.30 -17.41
CA LYS A 492 23.54 -12.68 -17.50
C LYS A 492 22.20 -12.81 -18.22
N HIS A 493 21.32 -11.85 -18.03
CA HIS A 493 19.94 -11.81 -18.51
C HIS A 493 19.64 -10.43 -19.16
N PRO A 494 20.17 -10.17 -20.36
CA PRO A 494 20.01 -8.87 -21.02
C PRO A 494 18.55 -8.54 -21.41
N GLU A 495 17.70 -9.56 -21.47
CA GLU A 495 16.26 -9.40 -21.74
C GLU A 495 15.47 -8.91 -20.52
N ARG A 496 16.03 -8.98 -19.30
CA ARG A 496 15.34 -8.61 -18.07
C ARG A 496 15.31 -7.10 -17.86
N THR A 497 14.23 -6.68 -17.21
CA THR A 497 14.10 -5.37 -16.58
C THR A 497 14.16 -5.57 -15.08
N ILE A 498 14.95 -4.78 -14.35
CA ILE A 498 15.08 -4.87 -12.90
C ILE A 498 14.98 -3.48 -12.27
N VAL A 499 14.67 -3.43 -10.96
CA VAL A 499 14.61 -2.18 -10.19
C VAL A 499 15.32 -2.33 -8.85
N GLY A 500 16.00 -1.29 -8.40
CA GLY A 500 16.45 -1.17 -7.01
C GLY A 500 15.25 -0.79 -6.15
N SER A 501 14.58 -1.78 -5.56
CA SER A 501 13.33 -1.56 -4.82
C SER A 501 13.54 -0.95 -3.44
N GLU A 502 14.76 -1.08 -2.87
CA GLU A 502 15.12 -0.46 -1.61
C GLU A 502 16.63 -0.27 -1.48
N THR A 503 17.06 0.97 -1.24
CA THR A 503 18.48 1.30 -1.15
C THR A 503 18.75 2.37 -0.10
N LEU A 504 19.90 2.29 0.57
CA LEU A 504 20.29 3.31 1.55
C LEU A 504 20.76 4.61 0.85
N PRO A 505 20.48 5.81 1.41
CA PRO A 505 20.90 7.08 0.84
C PRO A 505 22.39 7.14 0.47
N LYS A 506 23.27 6.55 1.30
CA LYS A 506 24.72 6.47 1.04
C LYS A 506 25.09 5.75 -0.27
N SER A 507 24.21 4.93 -0.83
CA SER A 507 24.42 4.17 -2.07
C SER A 507 23.84 4.88 -3.29
N LEU A 508 23.04 5.93 -3.10
CA LEU A 508 22.28 6.58 -4.15
C LEU A 508 23.14 6.99 -5.35
N TYR A 509 24.24 7.71 -5.14
CA TYR A 509 25.12 8.13 -6.23
C TYR A 509 25.59 6.96 -7.09
N ARG A 510 26.08 5.90 -6.44
CA ARG A 510 26.56 4.69 -7.13
C ARG A 510 25.45 4.00 -7.90
N ASN A 511 24.30 3.84 -7.28
CA ASN A 511 23.14 3.20 -7.91
C ASN A 511 22.64 4.02 -9.09
N TRP A 512 22.52 5.33 -8.92
CA TRP A 512 22.05 6.21 -9.99
C TRP A 512 23.00 6.25 -11.20
N GLN A 513 24.33 6.14 -10.96
CA GLN A 513 25.28 5.95 -12.06
C GLN A 513 25.10 4.63 -12.80
N LEU A 514 24.59 3.59 -12.14
CA LEU A 514 24.23 2.32 -12.79
C LEU A 514 22.92 2.46 -13.55
N VAL A 515 21.88 3.07 -12.96
CA VAL A 515 20.60 3.36 -13.61
C VAL A 515 20.81 4.12 -14.93
N LYS A 516 21.63 5.15 -14.94
CA LYS A 516 21.96 5.92 -16.16
C LYS A 516 22.75 5.12 -17.24
N LYS A 517 23.36 3.99 -16.88
CA LYS A 517 24.25 3.20 -17.78
C LYS A 517 23.67 1.87 -18.23
N LEU A 518 22.71 1.34 -17.51
CA LEU A 518 22.16 0.00 -17.71
C LEU A 518 20.68 0.15 -18.07
N PRO A 519 20.27 0.08 -19.33
CA PRO A 519 18.88 0.34 -19.73
C PRO A 519 17.87 -0.52 -18.99
N GLY A 520 18.18 -1.82 -18.77
CA GLY A 520 17.33 -2.73 -18.02
C GLY A 520 17.23 -2.45 -16.51
N LEU A 521 18.04 -1.52 -15.93
CA LEU A 521 17.88 -1.05 -14.55
C LEU A 521 17.06 0.25 -14.57
N VAL A 522 15.76 0.15 -14.31
CA VAL A 522 14.80 1.22 -14.61
C VAL A 522 14.62 2.25 -13.50
N GLY A 523 15.20 2.05 -12.34
CA GLY A 523 15.12 3.00 -11.23
C GLY A 523 15.74 2.49 -9.95
N ASP A 524 15.71 3.34 -8.94
CA ASP A 524 16.21 3.06 -7.60
C ASP A 524 15.32 3.77 -6.57
N PHE A 525 14.87 3.02 -5.55
CA PHE A 525 13.96 3.52 -4.52
C PHE A 525 14.72 3.65 -3.20
N MET A 526 14.81 4.88 -2.71
CA MET A 526 15.56 5.20 -1.50
C MET A 526 14.81 4.84 -0.23
N TRP A 527 15.49 4.22 0.73
CA TRP A 527 15.01 4.01 2.10
C TRP A 527 15.56 5.09 3.04
N THR A 528 14.82 6.16 3.40
CA THR A 528 13.48 6.47 2.91
C THR A 528 13.45 7.90 2.35
N GLY A 529 12.54 8.14 1.44
CA GLY A 529 12.33 9.51 0.94
C GLY A 529 11.72 10.43 2.01
N TRP A 530 10.80 9.88 2.82
CA TRP A 530 10.14 10.58 3.93
C TRP A 530 10.36 9.81 5.22
N ASP A 531 10.77 10.51 6.30
CA ASP A 531 10.95 9.91 7.63
C ASP A 531 9.61 9.50 8.23
N TYR A 532 9.61 8.53 9.11
CA TYR A 532 8.40 7.88 9.60
C TYR A 532 8.46 7.59 11.10
N LEU A 533 7.31 7.37 11.69
CA LEU A 533 7.16 6.93 13.07
C LEU A 533 7.51 5.44 13.21
N GLY A 534 8.11 5.07 14.33
CA GLY A 534 8.54 3.70 14.58
C GLY A 534 9.94 3.40 14.08
N GLU A 535 10.36 2.13 14.18
CA GLU A 535 11.77 1.69 14.03
C GLU A 535 12.76 2.67 14.68
N ALA A 536 12.39 3.12 15.87
CA ALA A 536 12.91 4.30 16.54
C ALA A 536 14.44 4.34 16.62
N GLY A 537 15.02 5.32 15.94
CA GLY A 537 16.46 5.57 15.95
C GLY A 537 17.30 4.71 15.00
N ILE A 538 16.68 3.95 14.07
CA ILE A 538 17.40 3.08 13.12
C ILE A 538 18.41 3.84 12.26
N GLY A 539 18.06 5.04 11.81
CA GLY A 539 18.92 5.94 11.01
C GLY A 539 19.41 7.17 11.76
N THR A 540 19.12 7.27 13.06
CA THR A 540 19.42 8.47 13.84
C THR A 540 20.87 8.49 14.31
N VAL A 541 21.54 9.63 14.15
CA VAL A 541 22.84 9.89 14.76
C VAL A 541 22.65 10.20 16.25
N ARG A 542 23.28 9.42 17.12
CA ARG A 542 23.28 9.65 18.57
C ARG A 542 24.61 10.22 19.02
N TYR A 543 24.55 11.28 19.78
CA TYR A 543 25.72 11.84 20.44
C TYR A 543 25.88 11.18 21.81
N THR A 544 27.08 10.71 22.11
CA THR A 544 27.41 10.12 23.42
C THR A 544 28.57 10.85 24.06
N ASP A 545 28.56 10.94 25.40
CA ASP A 545 29.73 11.39 26.12
C ASP A 545 30.91 10.41 25.94
N ARG A 546 32.04 10.92 25.43
CA ARG A 546 33.23 10.10 25.16
C ARG A 546 33.77 9.36 26.35
N LYS A 547 33.56 9.89 27.57
CA LYS A 547 34.10 9.31 28.83
C LYS A 547 33.14 8.29 29.42
N THR A 548 31.86 8.61 29.47
CA THR A 548 30.86 7.77 30.14
C THR A 548 30.17 6.79 29.21
N LYS A 549 30.26 6.99 27.87
CA LYS A 549 29.50 6.26 26.82
C LYS A 549 27.97 6.32 27.02
N LYS A 550 27.50 7.28 27.83
CA LYS A 550 26.07 7.52 28.01
C LYS A 550 25.56 8.44 26.95
N ASP A 551 24.34 8.19 26.49
CA ASP A 551 23.63 9.09 25.58
C ASP A 551 23.46 10.44 26.26
N THR A 552 23.65 11.50 25.49
CA THR A 552 23.49 12.89 25.99
C THR A 552 22.06 13.39 25.86
N GLU A 553 21.20 12.60 25.17
CA GLU A 553 19.79 12.93 24.97
C GLU A 553 18.91 12.10 25.91
N ASP A 554 18.10 12.80 26.73
CA ASP A 554 17.04 12.19 27.53
C ASP A 554 15.76 12.13 26.73
N GLY A 555 15.19 10.93 26.55
CA GLY A 555 13.89 10.73 25.95
C GLY A 555 13.81 9.53 25.01
N LEU A 556 12.58 9.18 24.67
CA LEU A 556 12.30 8.12 23.70
C LEU A 556 12.29 8.72 22.29
N ILE A 557 13.19 8.26 21.43
CA ILE A 557 13.14 8.57 19.99
C ILE A 557 11.84 7.98 19.43
N VAL A 558 11.18 8.70 18.54
CA VAL A 558 9.88 8.30 17.99
C VAL A 558 9.95 7.91 16.51
N SER A 559 10.91 8.49 15.77
CA SER A 559 11.04 8.26 14.33
C SER A 559 12.21 7.37 13.96
N GLY A 560 12.15 6.79 12.78
CA GLY A 560 13.21 5.96 12.21
C GLY A 560 14.51 6.73 12.00
N GLY A 561 14.43 7.92 11.42
CA GLY A 561 15.55 8.81 11.18
C GLY A 561 16.26 8.68 9.82
N PRO A 562 15.98 7.67 8.95
CA PRO A 562 16.68 7.55 7.67
C PRO A 562 16.12 8.47 6.57
N GLY A 563 14.94 9.09 6.77
CA GLY A 563 14.29 9.91 5.77
C GLY A 563 15.09 11.14 5.37
N VAL A 564 15.25 11.38 4.06
CA VAL A 564 15.89 12.61 3.53
C VAL A 564 14.97 13.81 3.65
N ILE A 565 13.67 13.59 3.82
CA ILE A 565 12.69 14.57 4.28
C ILE A 565 12.26 14.13 5.67
N ASP A 566 12.28 15.04 6.65
CA ASP A 566 11.91 14.71 8.03
C ASP A 566 10.39 14.45 8.18
N ILE A 567 9.96 13.94 9.32
CA ILE A 567 8.54 13.59 9.57
C ILE A 567 7.59 14.80 9.51
N CYS A 568 8.11 16.03 9.57
CA CYS A 568 7.35 17.26 9.41
C CYS A 568 7.35 17.79 7.97
N GLY A 569 8.09 17.13 7.06
CA GLY A 569 8.19 17.50 5.65
C GLY A 569 9.26 18.54 5.35
N LYS A 570 10.23 18.72 6.23
CA LYS A 570 11.38 19.57 5.98
C LYS A 570 12.48 18.76 5.27
N MET A 571 12.93 19.26 4.11
CA MET A 571 14.04 18.68 3.37
C MET A 571 15.32 18.79 4.20
N ARG A 572 16.03 17.67 4.34
CA ARG A 572 17.37 17.60 4.95
C ARG A 572 18.44 17.92 3.90
N PRO A 573 19.70 18.20 4.29
CA PRO A 573 20.78 18.54 3.35
C PRO A 573 20.98 17.48 2.26
N GLU A 574 20.70 16.22 2.54
CA GLU A 574 20.83 15.09 1.61
C GLU A 574 19.98 15.29 0.36
N VAL A 575 18.77 15.87 0.46
CA VAL A 575 17.89 16.14 -0.69
C VAL A 575 18.58 17.02 -1.72
N TYR A 576 19.32 18.04 -1.29
CA TYR A 576 20.01 18.94 -2.20
C TYR A 576 21.18 18.25 -2.93
N TRP A 577 21.81 17.27 -2.28
CA TRP A 577 22.78 16.40 -2.91
C TRP A 577 22.11 15.49 -3.95
N ASP A 578 20.99 14.89 -3.58
CA ASP A 578 20.22 14.00 -4.45
C ASP A 578 19.74 14.72 -5.72
N GLN A 579 19.36 15.99 -5.62
CA GLN A 579 18.96 16.83 -6.76
C GLN A 579 20.11 17.13 -7.74
N ILE A 580 21.36 17.01 -7.33
CA ILE A 580 22.54 17.27 -8.17
C ILE A 580 22.96 16.02 -8.95
N ILE A 581 22.69 14.83 -8.42
CA ILE A 581 23.07 13.53 -8.99
C ILE A 581 22.23 13.21 -10.22
#